data_d8b63a36c99422e2b7633c3c9696ad2e
#
_entry.id   d8b63a36c99422e2b7633c3c9696ad2e
#
_cell.length_a   1.000
_cell.length_b   1.000
_cell.length_c   1.000
_cell.angle_alpha   90.00
_cell.angle_beta   90.00
_cell.angle_gamma   90.00
#
_symmetry.space_group_name_H-M   'P 1'
#
loop_
_entity.id
_entity.type
_entity.pdbx_description
1 polymer ?
#
loop_
_entity_poly.entity_id
_entity_poly.type
_entity_poly.pdbx_seq_one_letter_code
_entity_poly.pdbx_strand_id
1 'polypeptide(L)'
;MEYPDASVKGRIFVSCKKQKHYSRELILDQHALVYVLAGTLELYYADKMHRFGPGTTVIIPRNQLGRMIKSPANGEPFRSISILFPEQLLRKFYGPRPENVAEGKRTGHVALTGHPLLESLFTSLIPYFEMQDELPPDLVDIKVMECLTVLEACCPQAKQLLSMFQEPGKVDLADFMEKHFQYNLPLEKFGYLTGRSLTTFKKDFQKVFRTTPGRWLTTKRLEHAHYQIAVKKHKPSEIFVDAGFENLSHFSHVFKKHFGYNPSEAGS
;
A
#
# COMPACT_ATOMS: atom_id res chain seq x y z
N MET A 1 14.09 -10.56 22.78
CA MET A 1 14.80 -9.67 21.86
C MET A 1 13.84 -8.58 21.41
N GLU A 2 14.12 -7.31 21.71
CA GLU A 2 13.25 -6.20 21.30
C GLU A 2 13.69 -5.70 19.92
N TYR A 3 12.89 -6.00 18.91
CA TYR A 3 13.07 -5.35 17.61
C TYR A 3 12.53 -3.92 17.68
N PRO A 4 13.24 -2.92 17.13
CA PRO A 4 12.70 -1.59 16.99
C PRO A 4 11.42 -1.62 16.14
N ASP A 5 10.54 -0.65 16.34
CA ASP A 5 9.25 -0.55 15.61
C ASP A 5 9.42 -0.59 14.09
N ALA A 6 10.55 -0.09 13.59
CA ALA A 6 11.05 -0.29 12.24
C ALA A 6 12.57 -0.11 12.23
N SER A 7 13.29 -0.98 11.52
CA SER A 7 14.71 -0.83 11.24
C SER A 7 14.95 -0.90 9.75
N VAL A 8 15.89 -0.08 9.27
CA VAL A 8 16.20 0.07 7.85
C VAL A 8 17.69 -0.19 7.64
N LYS A 9 18.01 -1.09 6.73
CA LYS A 9 19.37 -1.37 6.25
C LYS A 9 19.37 -1.24 4.71
N GLY A 10 19.61 -0.03 4.22
CA GLY A 10 19.51 0.27 2.80
C GLY A 10 18.09 0.04 2.23
N ARG A 11 17.92 -1.02 1.43
CA ARG A 11 16.63 -1.39 0.80
C ARG A 11 15.87 -2.48 1.54
N ILE A 12 16.39 -2.94 2.67
CA ILE A 12 15.81 -4.01 3.47
C ILE A 12 15.27 -3.42 4.76
N PHE A 13 14.02 -3.73 5.09
CA PHE A 13 13.28 -3.16 6.20
C PHE A 13 12.75 -4.27 7.09
N VAL A 14 12.90 -4.12 8.40
CA VAL A 14 12.16 -4.92 9.39
C VAL A 14 11.04 -4.07 9.97
N SER A 15 9.88 -4.66 10.11
CA SER A 15 8.74 -4.07 10.81
C SER A 15 8.34 -4.97 11.97
N CYS A 16 8.21 -4.38 13.16
CA CYS A 16 7.68 -5.04 14.36
C CYS A 16 6.53 -4.18 14.90
N LYS A 17 5.34 -4.77 15.10
CA LYS A 17 4.18 -4.06 15.65
C LYS A 17 3.56 -4.86 16.80
N LYS A 18 3.68 -4.32 18.01
CA LYS A 18 3.10 -4.91 19.24
C LYS A 18 1.56 -4.78 19.29
N GLN A 19 1.01 -3.82 18.55
CA GLN A 19 -0.42 -3.58 18.43
C GLN A 19 -0.86 -3.59 16.98
N LYS A 20 -2.16 -3.72 16.73
CA LYS A 20 -2.73 -3.63 15.40
C LYS A 20 -2.41 -2.28 14.76
N HIS A 21 -1.75 -2.32 13.62
CA HIS A 21 -1.29 -1.14 12.90
C HIS A 21 -1.96 -1.05 11.54
N TYR A 22 -2.53 0.10 11.26
CA TYR A 22 -3.18 0.42 10.00
C TYR A 22 -2.27 1.32 9.17
N SER A 23 -1.79 0.84 8.03
CA SER A 23 -1.31 1.72 6.95
C SER A 23 -2.53 2.16 6.16
N ARG A 24 -2.92 3.41 6.32
CA ARG A 24 -4.16 3.96 5.74
C ARG A 24 -4.15 3.93 4.22
N GLU A 25 -2.98 4.17 3.64
CA GLU A 25 -2.80 4.22 2.18
C GLU A 25 -1.48 3.55 1.84
N LEU A 26 -1.58 2.50 1.06
CA LEU A 26 -0.42 1.83 0.51
C LEU A 26 -0.29 2.24 -0.96
N ILE A 27 0.55 3.24 -1.20
CA ILE A 27 1.08 3.51 -2.53
C ILE A 27 2.59 3.41 -2.42
N LEU A 28 3.12 2.37 -2.98
CA LEU A 28 4.56 2.20 -3.09
C LEU A 28 5.01 2.79 -4.43
N ASP A 29 6.02 3.65 -4.40
CA ASP A 29 6.68 4.15 -5.62
C ASP A 29 7.58 3.07 -6.25
N GLN A 30 7.87 2.01 -5.50
CA GLN A 30 8.70 0.88 -5.90
C GLN A 30 7.95 -0.43 -5.65
N HIS A 31 8.32 -1.48 -6.36
CA HIS A 31 7.86 -2.82 -6.01
C HIS A 31 8.43 -3.24 -4.66
N ALA A 32 7.65 -3.94 -3.87
CA ALA A 32 8.08 -4.48 -2.58
C ALA A 32 7.85 -5.98 -2.50
N LEU A 33 8.78 -6.66 -1.84
CA LEU A 33 8.59 -8.03 -1.38
C LEU A 33 8.46 -7.98 0.14
N VAL A 34 7.46 -8.64 0.69
CA VAL A 34 7.21 -8.71 2.12
C VAL A 34 7.15 -10.15 2.56
N TYR A 35 8.00 -10.55 3.49
CA TYR A 35 7.97 -11.85 4.15
C TYR A 35 7.41 -11.71 5.56
N VAL A 36 6.36 -12.46 5.88
CA VAL A 36 5.72 -12.44 7.19
C VAL A 36 6.41 -13.45 8.11
N LEU A 37 7.07 -12.95 9.16
CA LEU A 37 7.74 -13.78 10.18
C LEU A 37 6.79 -14.21 11.29
N ALA A 38 5.91 -13.29 11.74
CA ALA A 38 4.94 -13.53 12.81
C ALA A 38 3.73 -12.60 12.64
N GLY A 39 2.59 -12.98 13.21
CA GLY A 39 1.35 -12.21 13.11
C GLY A 39 0.64 -12.36 11.78
N THR A 40 -0.18 -11.39 11.43
CA THR A 40 -1.00 -11.42 10.22
C THR A 40 -0.86 -10.11 9.44
N LEU A 41 -0.67 -10.23 8.13
CA LEU A 41 -0.70 -9.14 7.16
C LEU A 41 -2.02 -9.20 6.37
N GLU A 42 -2.80 -8.13 6.38
CA GLU A 42 -3.98 -7.99 5.54
C GLU A 42 -3.74 -6.89 4.51
N LEU A 43 -4.01 -7.20 3.24
CA LEU A 43 -3.95 -6.25 2.15
C LEU A 43 -5.34 -6.10 1.54
N TYR A 44 -5.77 -4.86 1.35
CA TYR A 44 -7.05 -4.50 0.75
C TYR A 44 -6.80 -3.83 -0.60
N TYR A 45 -7.25 -4.48 -1.68
CA TYR A 45 -7.19 -3.97 -3.06
C TYR A 45 -8.52 -4.18 -3.75
N ALA A 46 -9.01 -3.16 -4.44
CA ALA A 46 -10.23 -3.27 -5.25
C ALA A 46 -11.38 -3.99 -4.51
N ASP A 47 -11.65 -3.59 -3.28
CA ASP A 47 -12.69 -4.12 -2.38
C ASP A 47 -12.51 -5.59 -1.95
N LYS A 48 -11.34 -6.18 -2.25
CA LYS A 48 -10.98 -7.52 -1.80
C LYS A 48 -9.94 -7.45 -0.67
N MET A 49 -10.16 -8.28 0.34
CA MET A 49 -9.23 -8.49 1.43
C MET A 49 -8.44 -9.78 1.22
N HIS A 50 -7.12 -9.67 1.31
CA HIS A 50 -6.20 -10.79 1.26
C HIS A 50 -5.45 -10.87 2.58
N ARG A 51 -5.40 -12.06 3.18
CA ARG A 51 -4.75 -12.29 4.48
C ARG A 51 -3.58 -13.23 4.32
N PHE A 52 -2.44 -12.88 4.94
CA PHE A 52 -1.19 -13.61 4.89
C PHE A 52 -0.65 -13.83 6.29
N GLY A 53 -0.26 -15.07 6.59
CA GLY A 53 0.34 -15.49 7.83
C GLY A 53 1.84 -15.72 7.73
N PRO A 54 2.46 -16.22 8.82
CA PRO A 54 3.89 -16.54 8.86
C PRO A 54 4.30 -17.51 7.74
N GLY A 55 5.52 -17.36 7.22
CA GLY A 55 6.05 -18.14 6.11
C GLY A 55 5.55 -17.70 4.72
N THR A 56 4.70 -16.67 4.65
CA THR A 56 4.22 -16.16 3.36
C THR A 56 5.08 -15.01 2.87
N THR A 57 5.51 -15.11 1.62
CA THR A 57 6.15 -14.03 0.86
C THR A 57 5.14 -13.39 -0.08
N VAL A 58 5.00 -12.07 -0.03
CA VAL A 58 4.03 -11.32 -0.84
C VAL A 58 4.76 -10.28 -1.68
N ILE A 59 4.57 -10.31 -3.00
CA ILE A 59 5.05 -9.27 -3.91
C ILE A 59 3.93 -8.23 -4.05
N ILE A 60 4.24 -6.99 -3.68
CA ILE A 60 3.33 -5.84 -3.78
C ILE A 60 3.83 -4.96 -4.92
N PRO A 61 3.05 -4.79 -6.00
CA PRO A 61 3.45 -3.95 -7.11
C PRO A 61 3.47 -2.46 -6.75
N ARG A 62 4.34 -1.72 -7.44
CA ARG A 62 4.33 -0.25 -7.36
C ARG A 62 3.03 0.33 -7.91
N ASN A 63 2.74 1.57 -7.53
CA ASN A 63 1.60 2.35 -8.04
C ASN A 63 0.23 1.69 -7.82
N GLN A 64 0.16 0.73 -6.90
CA GLN A 64 -1.11 0.12 -6.52
C GLN A 64 -1.67 0.80 -5.29
N LEU A 65 -2.91 1.25 -5.41
CA LEU A 65 -3.64 1.85 -4.31
C LEU A 65 -4.31 0.77 -3.48
N GLY A 66 -4.03 0.77 -2.18
CA GLY A 66 -4.58 -0.20 -1.25
C GLY A 66 -4.45 0.23 0.20
N ARG A 67 -4.89 -0.61 1.11
CA ARG A 67 -4.67 -0.47 2.56
C ARG A 67 -3.97 -1.72 3.09
N MET A 68 -3.13 -1.53 4.09
CA MET A 68 -2.41 -2.61 4.76
C MET A 68 -2.71 -2.58 6.26
N ILE A 69 -3.01 -3.74 6.81
CA ILE A 69 -3.18 -3.91 8.26
C ILE A 69 -2.19 -4.98 8.73
N LYS A 70 -1.42 -4.62 9.74
CA LYS A 70 -0.47 -5.50 10.42
C LYS A 70 -1.01 -5.80 11.81
N SER A 71 -1.26 -7.06 12.11
CA SER A 71 -1.88 -7.48 13.37
C SER A 71 -1.01 -8.50 14.11
N PRO A 72 -0.76 -8.31 15.42
CA PRO A 72 -0.26 -9.37 16.29
C PRO A 72 -1.17 -10.59 16.25
N ALA A 73 -0.62 -11.77 16.45
CA ALA A 73 -1.38 -13.01 16.56
C ALA A 73 -0.71 -13.97 17.56
N ASN A 74 -1.49 -14.80 18.21
CA ASN A 74 -1.01 -15.85 19.14
C ASN A 74 -0.10 -15.32 20.26
N GLY A 75 -0.34 -14.10 20.73
CA GLY A 75 0.48 -13.46 21.78
C GLY A 75 1.81 -12.87 21.30
N GLU A 76 2.15 -13.04 20.01
CA GLU A 76 3.36 -12.49 19.42
C GLU A 76 3.09 -11.20 18.61
N PRO A 77 4.02 -10.23 18.61
CA PRO A 77 3.91 -9.05 17.78
C PRO A 77 3.95 -9.43 16.29
N PHE A 78 3.34 -8.61 15.44
CA PHE A 78 3.55 -8.74 14.00
C PHE A 78 5.02 -8.45 13.67
N ARG A 79 5.64 -9.32 12.88
CA ARG A 79 7.00 -9.13 12.37
C ARG A 79 7.07 -9.47 10.88
N SER A 80 7.75 -8.62 10.12
CA SER A 80 8.00 -8.85 8.70
C SER A 80 9.35 -8.29 8.28
N ILE A 81 9.94 -8.89 7.25
CA ILE A 81 11.06 -8.33 6.50
C ILE A 81 10.51 -7.90 5.13
N SER A 82 10.88 -6.71 4.69
CA SER A 82 10.49 -6.18 3.39
C SER A 82 11.72 -5.76 2.61
N ILE A 83 11.72 -6.05 1.30
CA ILE A 83 12.76 -5.66 0.35
C ILE A 83 12.10 -4.76 -0.69
N LEU A 84 12.67 -3.57 -0.92
CA LEU A 84 12.23 -2.65 -1.98
C LEU A 84 13.09 -2.83 -3.22
N PHE A 85 12.43 -2.82 -4.37
CA PHE A 85 13.08 -2.96 -5.67
C PHE A 85 12.95 -1.66 -6.48
N PRO A 86 14.00 -0.80 -6.49
CA PRO A 86 14.03 0.37 -7.36
C PRO A 86 13.94 -0.03 -8.84
N GLU A 87 13.25 0.77 -9.63
CA GLU A 87 13.06 0.50 -11.06
C GLU A 87 14.39 0.32 -11.80
N GLN A 88 15.40 1.14 -11.49
CA GLN A 88 16.72 1.05 -12.12
C GLN A 88 17.38 -0.33 -11.90
N LEU A 89 17.24 -0.89 -10.69
CA LEU A 89 17.75 -2.22 -10.37
C LEU A 89 17.03 -3.30 -11.18
N LEU A 90 15.71 -3.24 -11.24
CA LEU A 90 14.89 -4.19 -11.97
C LEU A 90 15.15 -4.12 -13.48
N ARG A 91 15.33 -2.91 -14.04
CA ARG A 91 15.73 -2.73 -15.45
C ARG A 91 17.10 -3.32 -15.75
N LYS A 92 18.05 -3.19 -14.82
CA LYS A 92 19.37 -3.82 -14.94
C LYS A 92 19.29 -5.34 -14.89
N PHE A 93 18.42 -5.90 -14.03
CA PHE A 93 18.26 -7.32 -13.84
C PHE A 93 17.49 -8.00 -14.98
N TYR A 94 16.33 -7.47 -15.36
CA TYR A 94 15.45 -8.09 -16.36
C TYR A 94 15.73 -7.63 -17.80
N GLY A 95 16.51 -6.57 -17.98
CA GLY A 95 16.74 -5.94 -19.29
C GLY A 95 15.52 -5.14 -19.80
N PRO A 96 15.59 -4.61 -21.01
CA PRO A 96 14.48 -3.92 -21.65
C PRO A 96 13.36 -4.95 -21.95
N ARG A 97 12.14 -4.63 -21.53
CA ARG A 97 10.98 -5.46 -21.84
C ARG A 97 10.66 -5.41 -23.33
N PRO A 98 10.38 -6.54 -24.01
CA PRO A 98 9.86 -6.52 -25.37
C PRO A 98 8.57 -5.69 -25.42
N GLU A 99 8.45 -4.79 -26.42
CA GLU A 99 7.31 -3.87 -26.58
C GLU A 99 5.95 -4.57 -26.75
N ASN A 100 5.95 -5.84 -27.15
CA ASN A 100 4.76 -6.60 -27.53
C ASN A 100 4.21 -7.55 -26.47
N VAL A 101 4.57 -7.40 -25.21
CA VAL A 101 3.91 -8.19 -24.16
C VAL A 101 2.57 -7.53 -23.87
N ALA A 102 1.49 -8.21 -24.26
CA ALA A 102 0.12 -7.81 -24.02
C ALA A 102 -0.03 -7.32 -22.56
N GLU A 103 -0.73 -6.21 -22.37
CA GLU A 103 -1.11 -5.70 -21.05
C GLU A 103 -1.90 -6.79 -20.31
N GLY A 104 -1.16 -7.67 -19.60
CA GLY A 104 -1.81 -8.56 -18.65
C GLY A 104 -2.54 -7.70 -17.62
N LYS A 105 -3.77 -8.07 -17.29
CA LYS A 105 -4.51 -7.45 -16.19
C LYS A 105 -3.54 -7.29 -15.02
N ARG A 106 -3.37 -6.07 -14.51
CA ARG A 106 -2.58 -5.77 -13.32
C ARG A 106 -3.05 -6.70 -12.21
N THR A 107 -2.31 -7.79 -11.96
CA THR A 107 -2.59 -8.68 -10.83
C THR A 107 -2.23 -7.92 -9.57
N GLY A 108 -3.14 -7.88 -8.61
CA GLY A 108 -3.02 -7.05 -7.42
C GLY A 108 -1.79 -7.35 -6.56
N HIS A 109 -1.39 -8.61 -6.45
CA HIS A 109 -0.21 -9.09 -5.73
C HIS A 109 0.06 -10.54 -6.17
N VAL A 110 1.26 -11.03 -5.85
CA VAL A 110 1.62 -12.45 -5.95
C VAL A 110 2.06 -12.93 -4.57
N ALA A 111 1.53 -14.05 -4.11
CA ALA A 111 1.89 -14.64 -2.84
C ALA A 111 2.44 -16.06 -3.01
N LEU A 112 3.48 -16.37 -2.25
CA LEU A 112 4.15 -17.67 -2.18
C LEU A 112 4.25 -18.07 -0.72
N THR A 113 3.91 -19.31 -0.39
CA THR A 113 3.97 -19.81 1.00
C THR A 113 4.86 -21.05 1.05
N GLY A 114 5.72 -21.12 2.06
CA GLY A 114 6.52 -22.32 2.36
C GLY A 114 7.57 -22.65 1.31
N HIS A 115 8.14 -21.66 0.61
CA HIS A 115 9.21 -21.93 -0.37
C HIS A 115 10.59 -21.94 0.30
N PRO A 116 11.33 -23.08 0.33
CA PRO A 116 12.55 -23.22 1.12
C PRO A 116 13.63 -22.18 0.81
N LEU A 117 13.82 -21.82 -0.47
CA LEU A 117 14.82 -20.83 -0.85
C LEU A 117 14.46 -19.42 -0.34
N LEU A 118 13.17 -19.05 -0.36
CA LEU A 118 12.72 -17.77 0.19
C LEU A 118 12.84 -17.75 1.71
N GLU A 119 12.48 -18.82 2.39
CA GLU A 119 12.66 -18.95 3.84
C GLU A 119 14.13 -18.84 4.24
N SER A 120 15.03 -19.52 3.54
CA SER A 120 16.48 -19.44 3.75
C SER A 120 16.99 -18.02 3.55
N LEU A 121 16.61 -17.38 2.44
CA LEU A 121 16.96 -15.99 2.15
C LEU A 121 16.56 -15.06 3.29
N PHE A 122 15.27 -15.06 3.68
CA PHE A 122 14.77 -14.15 4.72
C PHE A 122 15.35 -14.46 6.11
N THR A 123 15.55 -15.73 6.44
CA THR A 123 16.21 -16.13 7.69
C THR A 123 17.64 -15.62 7.75
N SER A 124 18.37 -15.64 6.63
CA SER A 124 19.73 -15.09 6.56
C SER A 124 19.82 -13.57 6.75
N LEU A 125 18.71 -12.86 6.62
CA LEU A 125 18.66 -11.41 6.86
C LEU A 125 18.44 -11.04 8.33
N ILE A 126 17.94 -11.96 9.16
CA ILE A 126 17.64 -11.67 10.58
C ILE A 126 18.88 -11.15 11.33
N PRO A 127 20.07 -11.78 11.23
CA PRO A 127 21.26 -11.31 11.93
C PRO A 127 21.65 -9.86 11.58
N TYR A 128 21.31 -9.39 10.37
CA TYR A 128 21.64 -8.02 9.93
C TYR A 128 20.93 -6.95 10.76
N PHE A 129 19.79 -7.28 11.35
CA PHE A 129 19.03 -6.36 12.21
C PHE A 129 19.38 -6.51 13.68
N GLU A 130 20.10 -7.56 14.03
CA GLU A 130 20.65 -7.78 15.38
C GLU A 130 22.00 -7.08 15.58
N MET A 131 22.70 -6.83 14.48
CA MET A 131 23.94 -6.06 14.47
C MET A 131 23.67 -4.56 14.62
N GLN A 132 24.44 -3.89 15.50
CA GLN A 132 24.34 -2.44 15.71
C GLN A 132 25.02 -1.64 14.59
N ASP A 133 25.98 -2.25 13.90
CA ASP A 133 26.78 -1.62 12.87
C ASP A 133 26.00 -1.43 11.55
N GLU A 134 26.42 -0.43 10.76
CA GLU A 134 25.92 -0.28 9.39
C GLU A 134 26.42 -1.43 8.52
N LEU A 135 25.53 -1.96 7.69
CA LEU A 135 25.92 -2.97 6.71
C LEU A 135 26.65 -2.34 5.54
N PRO A 136 27.70 -3.01 5.02
CA PRO A 136 28.30 -2.59 3.76
C PRO A 136 27.23 -2.51 2.66
N PRO A 137 27.15 -1.40 1.89
CA PRO A 137 26.16 -1.24 0.83
C PRO A 137 26.13 -2.39 -0.17
N ASP A 138 27.32 -2.90 -0.53
CA ASP A 138 27.47 -4.03 -1.46
C ASP A 138 26.80 -5.32 -0.95
N LEU A 139 26.81 -5.54 0.37
CA LEU A 139 26.16 -6.71 0.96
C LEU A 139 24.64 -6.63 0.82
N VAL A 140 24.07 -5.44 0.99
CA VAL A 140 22.64 -5.20 0.76
C VAL A 140 22.29 -5.48 -0.70
N ASP A 141 23.09 -4.98 -1.64
CA ASP A 141 22.87 -5.18 -3.08
C ASP A 141 22.98 -6.67 -3.47
N ILE A 142 23.96 -7.41 -2.92
CA ILE A 142 24.09 -8.86 -3.12
C ILE A 142 22.83 -9.58 -2.64
N LYS A 143 22.30 -9.24 -1.46
CA LYS A 143 21.09 -9.88 -0.92
C LYS A 143 19.83 -9.55 -1.75
N VAL A 144 19.74 -8.36 -2.29
CA VAL A 144 18.64 -7.98 -3.19
C VAL A 144 18.75 -8.75 -4.53
N MET A 145 19.96 -8.92 -5.06
CA MET A 145 20.20 -9.71 -6.27
C MET A 145 19.91 -11.20 -6.05
N GLU A 146 20.34 -11.77 -4.92
CA GLU A 146 19.99 -13.14 -4.52
C GLU A 146 18.47 -13.31 -4.49
N CYS A 147 17.75 -12.38 -3.89
CA CYS A 147 16.29 -12.38 -3.82
C CYS A 147 15.64 -12.41 -5.22
N LEU A 148 16.09 -11.56 -6.14
CA LEU A 148 15.56 -11.51 -7.51
C LEU A 148 15.84 -12.83 -8.25
N THR A 149 17.03 -13.40 -8.08
CA THR A 149 17.42 -14.68 -8.69
C THR A 149 16.55 -15.83 -8.16
N VAL A 150 16.31 -15.88 -6.85
CA VAL A 150 15.42 -16.88 -6.24
C VAL A 150 13.98 -16.70 -6.75
N LEU A 151 13.48 -15.47 -6.81
CA LEU A 151 12.13 -15.19 -7.32
C LEU A 151 11.97 -15.61 -8.79
N GLU A 152 12.98 -15.37 -9.62
CA GLU A 152 12.94 -15.77 -11.04
C GLU A 152 12.89 -17.30 -11.17
N ALA A 153 13.59 -18.03 -10.31
CA ALA A 153 13.62 -19.48 -10.32
C ALA A 153 12.31 -20.11 -9.80
N CYS A 154 11.69 -19.52 -8.76
CA CYS A 154 10.55 -20.15 -8.08
C CYS A 154 9.18 -19.54 -8.43
N CYS A 155 9.13 -18.40 -9.11
CA CYS A 155 7.88 -17.68 -9.38
C CYS A 155 7.88 -16.95 -10.74
N PRO A 156 7.51 -17.61 -11.83
CA PRO A 156 7.46 -16.98 -13.16
C PRO A 156 6.56 -15.73 -13.20
N GLN A 157 5.51 -15.68 -12.37
CA GLN A 157 4.61 -14.54 -12.25
C GLN A 157 5.34 -13.29 -11.65
N ALA A 158 6.35 -13.52 -10.80
CA ALA A 158 7.15 -12.44 -10.23
C ALA A 158 7.86 -11.64 -11.32
N LYS A 159 8.45 -12.30 -12.33
CA LYS A 159 9.09 -11.64 -13.46
C LYS A 159 8.12 -10.73 -14.20
N GLN A 160 6.92 -11.20 -14.52
CA GLN A 160 5.91 -10.39 -15.20
C GLN A 160 5.57 -9.13 -14.40
N LEU A 161 5.37 -9.28 -13.08
CA LEU A 161 4.98 -8.19 -12.21
C LEU A 161 6.13 -7.20 -11.98
N LEU A 162 7.34 -7.67 -11.69
CA LEU A 162 8.49 -6.84 -11.37
C LEU A 162 9.10 -6.15 -12.61
N SER A 163 8.85 -6.66 -13.82
CA SER A 163 9.26 -6.01 -15.07
C SER A 163 8.22 -5.03 -15.64
N MET A 164 7.16 -4.72 -14.90
CA MET A 164 6.16 -3.72 -15.30
C MET A 164 6.66 -2.31 -14.96
N PHE A 165 7.30 -1.65 -15.91
CA PHE A 165 7.87 -0.30 -15.74
C PHE A 165 6.98 0.81 -16.29
N GLN A 166 5.83 0.47 -16.87
CA GLN A 166 4.93 1.47 -17.45
C GLN A 166 4.36 2.40 -16.38
N GLU A 167 4.40 3.68 -16.69
CA GLU A 167 3.68 4.69 -15.92
C GLU A 167 2.16 4.48 -16.05
N PRO A 168 1.37 4.89 -15.05
CA PRO A 168 -0.09 4.82 -15.16
C PRO A 168 -0.58 5.55 -16.41
N GLY A 169 -1.29 4.83 -17.29
CA GLY A 169 -1.96 5.43 -18.44
C GLY A 169 -3.21 6.22 -18.04
N LYS A 170 -3.76 7.00 -18.98
CA LYS A 170 -5.03 7.69 -18.78
C LYS A 170 -6.15 6.70 -18.55
N VAL A 171 -6.78 6.79 -17.38
CA VAL A 171 -7.97 6.01 -17.02
C VAL A 171 -9.20 6.92 -16.98
N ASP A 172 -10.40 6.31 -16.95
CA ASP A 172 -11.63 7.08 -16.68
C ASP A 172 -11.54 7.76 -15.33
N LEU A 173 -11.63 9.09 -15.34
CA LEU A 173 -11.42 9.90 -14.14
C LEU A 173 -12.58 9.78 -13.16
N ALA A 174 -13.81 9.67 -13.68
CA ALA A 174 -15.00 9.58 -12.83
C ALA A 174 -15.01 8.24 -12.10
N ASP A 175 -14.85 7.14 -12.83
CA ASP A 175 -14.80 5.79 -12.26
C ASP A 175 -13.66 5.63 -11.25
N PHE A 176 -12.47 6.15 -11.57
CA PHE A 176 -11.33 6.10 -10.67
C PHE A 176 -11.60 6.86 -9.36
N MET A 177 -12.11 8.09 -9.44
CA MET A 177 -12.34 8.92 -8.27
C MET A 177 -13.48 8.39 -7.39
N GLU A 178 -14.57 7.88 -7.98
CA GLU A 178 -15.68 7.25 -7.23
C GLU A 178 -15.23 6.00 -6.47
N LYS A 179 -14.26 5.24 -6.99
CA LYS A 179 -13.70 4.06 -6.30
C LYS A 179 -12.66 4.40 -5.24
N HIS A 180 -12.02 5.58 -5.34
CA HIS A 180 -10.81 5.87 -4.55
C HIS A 180 -10.86 7.14 -3.71
N PHE A 181 -12.02 7.83 -3.60
CA PHE A 181 -12.16 9.07 -2.84
C PHE A 181 -11.81 8.95 -1.35
N GLN A 182 -11.93 7.75 -0.79
CA GLN A 182 -11.65 7.48 0.63
C GLN A 182 -10.16 7.57 0.96
N TYR A 183 -9.27 7.38 -0.04
CA TYR A 183 -7.84 7.46 0.19
C TYR A 183 -7.39 8.91 0.38
N ASN A 184 -6.69 9.16 1.48
CA ASN A 184 -6.18 10.52 1.79
C ASN A 184 -4.84 10.77 1.11
N LEU A 185 -4.88 11.03 -0.19
CA LEU A 185 -3.71 11.25 -1.03
C LEU A 185 -3.60 12.72 -1.44
N PRO A 186 -2.36 13.21 -1.63
CA PRO A 186 -2.13 14.46 -2.34
C PRO A 186 -2.74 14.43 -3.75
N LEU A 187 -3.23 15.57 -4.23
CA LEU A 187 -3.84 15.67 -5.56
C LEU A 187 -2.88 15.27 -6.69
N GLU A 188 -1.59 15.51 -6.49
CA GLU A 188 -0.50 15.08 -7.37
C GLU A 188 -0.51 13.55 -7.58
N LYS A 189 -0.74 12.79 -6.51
CA LYS A 189 -0.82 11.32 -6.58
C LYS A 189 -2.09 10.85 -7.30
N PHE A 190 -3.23 11.47 -7.08
CA PHE A 190 -4.43 11.19 -7.88
C PHE A 190 -4.20 11.52 -9.36
N GLY A 191 -3.53 12.65 -9.65
CA GLY A 191 -3.12 12.99 -11.02
C GLY A 191 -2.26 11.89 -11.63
N TYR A 192 -1.16 11.55 -10.97
CA TYR A 192 -0.24 10.51 -11.42
C TYR A 192 -0.93 9.15 -11.66
N LEU A 193 -1.71 8.66 -10.70
CA LEU A 193 -2.42 7.37 -10.80
C LEU A 193 -3.46 7.34 -11.92
N THR A 194 -3.95 8.50 -12.36
CA THR A 194 -4.88 8.64 -13.47
C THR A 194 -4.20 9.00 -14.80
N GLY A 195 -2.85 8.94 -14.86
CA GLY A 195 -2.07 9.25 -16.05
C GLY A 195 -2.11 10.74 -16.44
N ARG A 196 -2.13 11.65 -15.45
CA ARG A 196 -2.27 13.09 -15.63
C ARG A 196 -1.25 13.86 -14.79
N SER A 197 -0.71 14.94 -15.33
CA SER A 197 -0.06 15.96 -14.50
C SER A 197 -1.08 16.62 -13.57
N LEU A 198 -0.66 17.23 -12.46
CA LEU A 198 -1.55 17.93 -11.54
C LEU A 198 -2.42 18.98 -12.24
N THR A 199 -1.84 19.75 -13.16
CA THR A 199 -2.55 20.78 -13.92
C THR A 199 -3.64 20.17 -14.80
N THR A 200 -3.30 19.11 -15.55
CA THR A 200 -4.24 18.37 -16.39
C THR A 200 -5.33 17.71 -15.56
N PHE A 201 -4.95 17.10 -14.42
CA PHE A 201 -5.90 16.51 -13.48
C PHE A 201 -6.93 17.51 -12.99
N LYS A 202 -6.52 18.68 -12.48
CA LYS A 202 -7.43 19.74 -12.03
C LYS A 202 -8.36 20.23 -13.15
N LYS A 203 -7.83 20.41 -14.37
CA LYS A 203 -8.60 20.84 -15.53
C LYS A 203 -9.65 19.81 -15.95
N ASP A 204 -9.24 18.54 -16.08
CA ASP A 204 -10.14 17.44 -16.47
C ASP A 204 -11.18 17.21 -15.36
N PHE A 205 -10.77 17.27 -14.09
CA PHE A 205 -11.66 17.14 -12.95
C PHE A 205 -12.78 18.18 -12.94
N GLN A 206 -12.42 19.46 -13.18
CA GLN A 206 -13.41 20.54 -13.28
C GLN A 206 -14.40 20.32 -14.43
N LYS A 207 -13.95 19.74 -15.54
CA LYS A 207 -14.84 19.40 -16.66
C LYS A 207 -15.84 18.29 -16.30
N VAL A 208 -15.35 17.23 -15.64
CA VAL A 208 -16.13 16.04 -15.29
C VAL A 208 -17.09 16.32 -14.15
N PHE A 209 -16.58 16.86 -13.03
CA PHE A 209 -17.34 17.00 -11.78
C PHE A 209 -17.92 18.39 -11.52
N ARG A 210 -17.63 19.38 -12.39
CA ARG A 210 -18.09 20.79 -12.27
C ARG A 210 -17.71 21.46 -10.93
N THR A 211 -16.69 20.95 -10.25
CA THR A 211 -16.17 21.44 -8.96
C THR A 211 -14.67 21.15 -8.84
N THR A 212 -14.03 21.71 -7.81
CA THR A 212 -12.60 21.44 -7.56
C THR A 212 -12.41 20.05 -6.91
N PRO A 213 -11.26 19.37 -7.16
CA PRO A 213 -11.00 18.07 -6.56
C PRO A 213 -11.10 18.06 -5.03
N GLY A 214 -10.51 19.04 -4.34
CA GLY A 214 -10.55 19.10 -2.88
C GLY A 214 -11.96 19.23 -2.32
N ARG A 215 -12.80 20.10 -2.93
CA ARG A 215 -14.20 20.28 -2.50
C ARG A 215 -15.00 18.99 -2.73
N TRP A 216 -14.85 18.37 -3.88
CA TRP A 216 -15.53 17.13 -4.21
C TRP A 216 -15.14 15.99 -3.26
N LEU A 217 -13.82 15.80 -3.02
CA LEU A 217 -13.31 14.78 -2.09
C LEU A 217 -13.89 14.99 -0.68
N THR A 218 -13.88 16.23 -0.18
CA THR A 218 -14.45 16.52 1.14
C THR A 218 -15.93 16.16 1.21
N THR A 219 -16.73 16.58 0.21
CA THR A 219 -18.16 16.27 0.14
C THR A 219 -18.41 14.77 0.10
N LYS A 220 -17.76 14.03 -0.80
CA LYS A 220 -17.91 12.57 -0.93
C LYS A 220 -17.53 11.81 0.35
N ARG A 221 -16.45 12.22 1.00
CA ARG A 221 -16.01 11.64 2.28
C ARG A 221 -17.01 11.89 3.39
N LEU A 222 -17.59 13.08 3.45
CA LEU A 222 -18.64 13.42 4.43
C LEU A 222 -19.92 12.64 4.18
N GLU A 223 -20.38 12.54 2.93
CA GLU A 223 -21.55 11.74 2.55
C GLU A 223 -21.35 10.24 2.92
N HIS A 224 -20.17 9.70 2.62
CA HIS A 224 -19.82 8.33 3.00
C HIS A 224 -19.82 8.15 4.53
N ALA A 225 -19.17 9.05 5.27
CA ALA A 225 -19.15 8.98 6.73
C ALA A 225 -20.55 9.09 7.33
N HIS A 226 -21.38 10.00 6.80
CA HIS A 226 -22.77 10.13 7.22
C HIS A 226 -23.55 8.83 7.03
N TYR A 227 -23.42 8.17 5.86
CA TYR A 227 -24.05 6.88 5.61
C TYR A 227 -23.60 5.81 6.60
N GLN A 228 -22.28 5.73 6.88
CA GLN A 228 -21.73 4.76 7.83
C GLN A 228 -22.24 5.00 9.26
N ILE A 229 -22.40 6.25 9.68
CA ILE A 229 -22.89 6.60 11.01
C ILE A 229 -24.42 6.44 11.10
N ALA A 230 -25.16 7.06 10.19
CA ALA A 230 -26.61 7.13 10.24
C ALA A 230 -27.28 5.78 9.95
N VAL A 231 -26.78 5.06 8.94
CA VAL A 231 -27.40 3.80 8.45
C VAL A 231 -26.72 2.56 9.05
N LYS A 232 -25.38 2.52 9.04
CA LYS A 232 -24.63 1.36 9.55
C LYS A 232 -24.35 1.41 11.05
N LYS A 233 -24.70 2.52 11.73
CA LYS A 233 -24.57 2.72 13.18
C LYS A 233 -23.14 2.60 13.71
N HIS A 234 -22.15 2.87 12.86
CA HIS A 234 -20.77 2.95 13.31
C HIS A 234 -20.51 4.23 14.12
N LYS A 235 -19.56 4.18 15.04
CA LYS A 235 -19.17 5.37 15.82
C LYS A 235 -18.35 6.35 14.98
N PRO A 236 -18.55 7.66 15.12
CA PRO A 236 -17.76 8.67 14.42
C PRO A 236 -16.24 8.51 14.60
N SER A 237 -15.80 8.10 15.80
CA SER A 237 -14.39 7.84 16.13
C SER A 237 -13.77 6.64 15.39
N GLU A 238 -14.59 5.76 14.87
CA GLU A 238 -14.14 4.59 14.09
C GLU A 238 -14.10 4.91 12.60
N ILE A 239 -15.04 5.77 12.14
CA ILE A 239 -15.28 6.01 10.72
C ILE A 239 -14.46 7.16 10.13
N PHE A 240 -14.07 8.17 10.92
CA PHE A 240 -13.40 9.35 10.35
C PHE A 240 -12.13 8.98 9.55
N VAL A 241 -11.42 7.96 10.02
CA VAL A 241 -10.22 7.44 9.34
C VAL A 241 -10.57 6.76 8.03
N ASP A 242 -11.56 5.86 8.05
CA ASP A 242 -11.99 5.11 6.86
C ASP A 242 -12.65 6.04 5.82
N ALA A 243 -13.19 7.16 6.26
CA ALA A 243 -13.70 8.21 5.40
C ALA A 243 -12.60 9.12 4.82
N GLY A 244 -11.32 8.92 5.19
CA GLY A 244 -10.18 9.67 4.63
C GLY A 244 -9.85 10.97 5.39
N PHE A 245 -10.22 11.09 6.67
CA PHE A 245 -9.82 12.22 7.52
C PHE A 245 -8.67 11.84 8.44
N GLU A 246 -7.75 12.77 8.69
CA GLU A 246 -6.56 12.54 9.52
C GLU A 246 -6.84 12.63 11.01
N ASN A 247 -7.76 13.51 11.41
CA ASN A 247 -8.10 13.67 12.81
C ASN A 247 -9.60 13.91 13.01
N LEU A 248 -10.08 13.48 14.18
CA LEU A 248 -11.50 13.51 14.54
C LEU A 248 -12.03 14.94 14.71
N SER A 249 -11.21 15.87 15.19
CA SER A 249 -11.63 17.27 15.41
C SER A 249 -11.91 17.98 14.08
N HIS A 250 -11.01 17.84 13.11
CA HIS A 250 -11.22 18.37 11.76
C HIS A 250 -12.46 17.73 11.10
N PHE A 251 -12.58 16.39 11.18
CA PHE A 251 -13.75 15.67 10.68
C PHE A 251 -15.04 16.22 11.27
N SER A 252 -15.14 16.34 12.60
CA SER A 252 -16.34 16.82 13.30
C SER A 252 -16.69 18.25 12.91
N HIS A 253 -15.69 19.13 12.77
CA HIS A 253 -15.89 20.50 12.34
C HIS A 253 -16.46 20.59 10.92
N VAL A 254 -15.85 19.90 9.94
CA VAL A 254 -16.32 19.96 8.55
C VAL A 254 -17.65 19.23 8.36
N PHE A 255 -17.90 18.16 9.12
CA PHE A 255 -19.17 17.45 9.14
C PHE A 255 -20.31 18.36 9.63
N LYS A 256 -20.12 19.01 10.79
CA LYS A 256 -21.10 19.99 11.32
C LYS A 256 -21.34 21.14 10.35
N LYS A 257 -20.28 21.66 9.73
CA LYS A 257 -20.40 22.72 8.72
C LYS A 257 -21.21 22.28 7.50
N HIS A 258 -21.11 21.01 7.11
CA HIS A 258 -21.77 20.47 5.92
C HIS A 258 -23.23 20.06 6.18
N PHE A 259 -23.51 19.37 7.30
CA PHE A 259 -24.84 18.83 7.62
C PHE A 259 -25.63 19.65 8.64
N GLY A 260 -25.01 20.60 9.33
CA GLY A 260 -25.66 21.45 10.34
C GLY A 260 -25.68 20.87 11.76
N TYR A 261 -25.28 19.62 11.97
CA TYR A 261 -25.25 18.93 13.25
C TYR A 261 -23.98 18.09 13.44
N ASN A 262 -23.72 17.65 14.67
CA ASN A 262 -22.50 16.90 14.97
C ASN A 262 -22.59 15.45 14.45
N PRO A 263 -21.43 14.79 14.14
CA PRO A 263 -21.44 13.40 13.70
C PRO A 263 -22.13 12.43 14.68
N SER A 264 -22.05 12.70 15.99
CA SER A 264 -22.70 11.89 17.02
C SER A 264 -24.25 11.93 16.95
N GLU A 265 -24.81 13.02 16.46
CA GLU A 265 -26.25 13.21 16.31
C GLU A 265 -26.81 12.46 15.08
N ALA A 266 -25.97 12.19 14.09
CA ALA A 266 -26.37 11.46 12.88
C ALA A 266 -26.70 9.96 13.16
N GLY A 267 -26.19 9.40 14.28
CA GLY A 267 -26.42 8.03 14.70
C GLY A 267 -27.60 7.83 15.67
N SER A 268 -28.23 8.91 16.06
CA SER A 268 -29.34 8.91 17.04
C SER A 268 -30.65 8.47 16.40
#